data_5660f1a154c2451d21fbadc9c683c39d
#
_entry.id   5660f1a154c2451d21fbadc9c683c39d
#
_cell.length_a   1.000
_cell.length_b   1.000
_cell.length_c   1.000
_cell.angle_alpha   90.00
_cell.angle_beta   90.00
_cell.angle_gamma   90.00
#
_symmetry.space_group_name_H-M   'P 1'
#
loop_
_entity.id
_entity.type
_entity.pdbx_description
1 polymer ?
#
loop_
_entity_poly.entity_id
_entity_poly.type
_entity_poly.pdbx_seq_one_letter_code
_entity_poly.pdbx_strand_id
1 'polypeptide(L)'
;IKKAHIVGNSLGGSVTWRLLMDRPERFLTVTQIAPGSPYGFGGVKGINATPCYPDFAGSGGGLANPELLKRLAAGDRSADSMFSPRSAFRMLVVKPPFIPAREDALIDAMLAIHLGNQDGPGDFVPSPNWPFVAPGRWGAANALSPKYVDNVKRLYAATPKVDVLWIRGSHDLAVSDNAASDPATVGAVGLLPGWPGPDVYPPQPMLGQTRAVLEKYAAA
;
A
#
# COMPACT_ATOMS: atom_id res chain seq x y z
N ILE A 1 17.48 9.58 -21.23
CA ILE A 1 16.09 9.40 -21.66
C ILE A 1 15.34 10.70 -21.37
N LYS A 2 14.71 11.33 -22.38
CA LYS A 2 13.94 12.56 -22.21
C LYS A 2 12.53 12.28 -21.72
N LYS A 3 11.86 11.28 -22.32
CA LYS A 3 10.51 10.82 -21.96
C LYS A 3 10.45 9.30 -21.99
N ALA A 4 9.55 8.72 -21.19
CA ALA A 4 9.35 7.28 -21.14
C ALA A 4 7.88 6.92 -20.86
N HIS A 5 7.48 5.70 -21.23
CA HIS A 5 6.32 5.05 -20.64
C HIS A 5 6.72 4.54 -19.27
N ILE A 6 5.86 4.69 -18.26
CA ILE A 6 6.13 4.20 -16.91
C ILE A 6 5.07 3.19 -16.49
N VAL A 7 5.48 2.16 -15.79
CA VAL A 7 4.59 1.16 -15.18
C VAL A 7 4.88 1.13 -13.69
N GLY A 8 3.87 1.34 -12.86
CA GLY A 8 3.95 1.23 -11.41
C GLY A 8 3.06 0.10 -10.90
N ASN A 9 3.63 -0.83 -10.12
CA ASN A 9 2.88 -1.89 -9.46
C ASN A 9 2.89 -1.69 -7.94
N SER A 10 1.73 -1.81 -7.29
CA SER A 10 1.58 -1.73 -5.84
C SER A 10 2.26 -0.47 -5.27
N LEU A 11 3.28 -0.61 -4.42
CA LEU A 11 4.12 0.49 -3.91
C LEU A 11 4.74 1.31 -5.06
N GLY A 12 5.18 0.66 -6.14
CA GLY A 12 5.66 1.35 -7.36
C GLY A 12 4.60 2.23 -8.00
N GLY A 13 3.33 1.89 -7.86
CA GLY A 13 2.21 2.74 -8.25
C GLY A 13 2.14 4.02 -7.41
N SER A 14 2.38 3.93 -6.10
CA SER A 14 2.45 5.11 -5.23
C SER A 14 3.62 6.03 -5.59
N VAL A 15 4.78 5.46 -5.94
CA VAL A 15 5.91 6.23 -6.49
C VAL A 15 5.51 6.93 -7.81
N THR A 16 4.78 6.23 -8.66
CA THR A 16 4.34 6.79 -9.96
C THR A 16 3.35 7.95 -9.78
N TRP A 17 2.44 7.90 -8.79
CA TRP A 17 1.60 9.07 -8.47
C TRP A 17 2.45 10.30 -8.14
N ARG A 18 3.48 10.13 -7.33
CA ARG A 18 4.39 11.22 -6.97
C ARG A 18 5.16 11.75 -8.17
N LEU A 19 5.70 10.88 -8.99
CA LEU A 19 6.43 11.26 -10.20
C LEU A 19 5.53 12.02 -11.20
N LEU A 20 4.26 11.60 -11.32
CA LEU A 20 3.29 12.28 -12.17
C LEU A 20 2.94 13.69 -11.66
N MET A 21 2.94 13.90 -10.34
CA MET A 21 2.78 15.24 -9.75
C MET A 21 4.01 16.13 -9.95
N ASP A 22 5.21 15.56 -9.88
CA ASP A 22 6.46 16.33 -9.87
C ASP A 22 7.02 16.59 -11.27
N ARG A 23 6.83 15.63 -12.21
CA ARG A 23 7.46 15.65 -13.55
C ARG A 23 6.57 15.07 -14.64
N PRO A 24 5.33 15.56 -14.81
CA PRO A 24 4.41 15.00 -15.81
C PRO A 24 4.99 15.08 -17.24
N GLU A 25 5.81 16.10 -17.53
CA GLU A 25 6.45 16.30 -18.84
C GLU A 25 7.45 15.20 -19.22
N ARG A 26 7.86 14.34 -18.27
CA ARG A 26 8.78 13.24 -18.49
C ARG A 26 8.10 11.94 -18.94
N PHE A 27 6.77 11.91 -18.97
CA PHE A 27 6.02 10.70 -19.28
C PHE A 27 5.27 10.80 -20.59
N LEU A 28 5.25 9.68 -21.33
CA LEU A 28 4.42 9.47 -22.52
C LEU A 28 3.07 8.88 -22.11
N THR A 29 3.10 7.84 -21.28
CA THR A 29 1.91 7.22 -20.65
C THR A 29 2.28 6.69 -19.28
N VAL A 30 1.27 6.48 -18.44
CA VAL A 30 1.39 5.87 -17.12
C VAL A 30 0.49 4.63 -17.07
N THR A 31 1.04 3.48 -16.68
CA THR A 31 0.26 2.29 -16.36
C THR A 31 0.37 1.98 -14.87
N GLN A 32 -0.76 1.96 -14.19
CA GLN A 32 -0.89 1.65 -12.78
C GLN A 32 -1.45 0.25 -12.60
N ILE A 33 -0.66 -0.69 -12.07
CA ILE A 33 -1.07 -2.07 -11.80
C ILE A 33 -1.27 -2.25 -10.30
N ALA A 34 -2.52 -2.43 -9.87
CA ALA A 34 -2.89 -2.52 -8.46
C ALA A 34 -2.15 -1.49 -7.58
N PRO A 35 -2.18 -0.19 -7.94
CA PRO A 35 -1.44 0.82 -7.20
C PRO A 35 -2.03 1.01 -5.81
N GLY A 36 -1.21 1.40 -4.83
CA GLY A 36 -1.73 1.98 -3.60
C GLY A 36 -2.58 3.23 -3.89
N SER A 37 -3.49 3.55 -2.98
CA SER A 37 -4.32 4.76 -3.10
C SER A 37 -3.43 5.99 -3.34
N PRO A 38 -3.86 6.95 -4.17
CA PRO A 38 -3.16 8.25 -4.33
C PRO A 38 -3.03 9.03 -3.02
N TYR A 39 -3.77 8.66 -1.99
CA TYR A 39 -3.70 9.23 -0.65
C TYR A 39 -2.81 8.43 0.31
N GLY A 40 -2.15 7.36 -0.15
CA GLY A 40 -1.38 6.45 0.70
C GLY A 40 -2.21 5.33 1.30
N PHE A 41 -1.67 4.66 2.34
CA PHE A 41 -2.28 3.49 2.96
C PHE A 41 -2.29 3.57 4.48
N GLY A 42 -3.46 3.26 5.06
CA GLY A 42 -3.71 3.14 6.50
C GLY A 42 -4.04 4.46 7.19
N GLY A 43 -4.82 4.38 8.26
CA GLY A 43 -5.11 5.52 9.13
C GLY A 43 -5.99 6.62 8.55
N VAL A 44 -6.66 6.38 7.42
CA VAL A 44 -7.55 7.35 6.77
C VAL A 44 -8.89 6.75 6.39
N LYS A 45 -9.94 7.56 6.36
CA LYS A 45 -11.31 7.17 6.05
C LYS A 45 -11.96 8.03 4.97
N GLY A 46 -12.97 7.44 4.31
CA GLY A 46 -13.76 8.11 3.27
C GLY A 46 -12.99 8.37 1.98
N ILE A 47 -13.71 8.87 0.98
CA ILE A 47 -13.19 9.09 -0.38
C ILE A 47 -12.11 10.17 -0.44
N ASN A 48 -12.14 11.12 0.48
CA ASN A 48 -11.16 12.22 0.55
C ASN A 48 -10.00 11.93 1.52
N ALA A 49 -9.89 10.69 2.02
CA ALA A 49 -8.82 10.22 2.91
C ALA A 49 -8.64 11.11 4.16
N THR A 50 -9.74 11.41 4.85
CA THR A 50 -9.68 12.11 6.13
C THR A 50 -8.93 11.25 7.15
N PRO A 51 -7.91 11.74 7.86
CA PRO A 51 -7.24 10.98 8.92
C PRO A 51 -8.22 10.50 9.98
N CYS A 52 -8.11 9.22 10.39
CA CYS A 52 -8.87 8.70 11.53
C CYS A 52 -8.39 9.34 12.83
N TYR A 53 -7.07 9.58 12.91
CA TYR A 53 -6.43 10.26 14.03
C TYR A 53 -5.37 11.26 13.54
N PRO A 54 -5.10 12.34 14.30
CA PRO A 54 -4.16 13.39 13.86
C PRO A 54 -2.71 12.92 13.65
N ASP A 55 -2.31 11.84 14.32
CA ASP A 55 -0.98 11.24 14.24
C ASP A 55 -0.86 10.16 13.17
N PHE A 56 -1.92 9.93 12.38
CA PHE A 56 -2.00 8.88 11.37
C PHE A 56 -1.78 7.47 11.92
N ALA A 57 -2.17 7.21 13.17
CA ALA A 57 -2.12 5.88 13.76
C ALA A 57 -2.78 4.85 12.83
N GLY A 58 -2.16 3.67 12.72
CA GLY A 58 -2.60 2.64 11.78
C GLY A 58 -2.10 2.84 10.36
N SER A 59 -1.00 3.58 10.19
CA SER A 59 -0.24 3.63 8.93
C SER A 59 1.26 3.45 9.18
N GLY A 60 2.03 3.20 8.12
CA GLY A 60 3.49 3.13 8.17
C GLY A 60 4.07 1.80 8.62
N GLY A 61 5.34 1.81 9.07
CA GLY A 61 6.16 0.63 9.32
C GLY A 61 5.61 -0.31 10.40
N GLY A 62 4.91 0.23 11.40
CA GLY A 62 4.34 -0.55 12.50
C GLY A 62 3.17 -1.47 12.12
N LEU A 63 2.68 -1.42 10.88
CA LEU A 63 1.65 -2.34 10.38
C LEU A 63 2.18 -3.67 9.87
N ALA A 64 3.49 -3.80 9.68
CA ALA A 64 4.07 -5.04 9.19
C ALA A 64 3.92 -6.16 10.24
N ASN A 65 3.45 -7.32 9.79
CA ASN A 65 3.27 -8.47 10.69
C ASN A 65 4.63 -8.96 11.23
N PRO A 66 4.85 -8.98 12.56
CA PRO A 66 6.15 -9.34 13.14
C PRO A 66 6.59 -10.77 12.83
N GLU A 67 5.65 -11.73 12.75
CA GLU A 67 5.99 -13.11 12.43
C GLU A 67 6.41 -13.27 10.97
N LEU A 68 5.77 -12.54 10.04
CA LEU A 68 6.22 -12.49 8.64
C LEU A 68 7.64 -11.90 8.55
N LEU A 69 7.91 -10.79 9.25
CA LEU A 69 9.25 -10.18 9.26
C LEU A 69 10.32 -11.12 9.81
N LYS A 70 10.02 -11.82 10.91
CA LYS A 70 10.90 -12.83 11.49
C LYS A 70 11.22 -13.96 10.51
N ARG A 71 10.21 -14.45 9.78
CA ARG A 71 10.37 -15.51 8.79
C ARG A 71 11.12 -15.03 7.54
N LEU A 72 10.89 -13.82 7.09
CA LEU A 72 11.68 -13.18 6.02
C LEU A 72 13.15 -13.09 6.43
N ALA A 73 13.44 -12.61 7.64
CA ALA A 73 14.80 -12.50 8.17
C ALA A 73 15.49 -13.87 8.29
N ALA A 74 14.74 -14.93 8.59
CA ALA A 74 15.23 -16.30 8.67
C ALA A 74 15.40 -16.98 7.30
N GLY A 75 15.03 -16.36 6.20
CA GLY A 75 15.07 -16.95 4.87
C GLY A 75 14.07 -18.10 4.69
N ASP A 76 12.93 -18.06 5.39
CA ASP A 76 11.93 -19.12 5.40
C ASP A 76 11.27 -19.28 4.03
N ARG A 77 11.43 -20.46 3.44
CA ARG A 77 10.85 -20.85 2.14
C ARG A 77 9.66 -21.79 2.27
N SER A 78 9.29 -22.15 3.48
CA SER A 78 8.21 -23.11 3.75
C SER A 78 6.83 -22.56 3.42
N ALA A 79 5.83 -23.41 3.47
CA ALA A 79 4.42 -23.07 3.43
C ALA A 79 3.67 -23.63 4.67
N ASP A 80 4.39 -23.85 5.78
CA ASP A 80 3.89 -24.47 7.00
C ASP A 80 3.11 -23.52 7.90
N SER A 81 3.17 -22.23 7.62
CA SER A 81 2.47 -21.19 8.36
C SER A 81 1.82 -20.20 7.40
N MET A 82 0.66 -19.65 7.77
CA MET A 82 0.02 -18.57 7.04
C MET A 82 0.87 -17.30 6.99
N PHE A 83 1.84 -17.15 7.90
CA PHE A 83 2.78 -16.03 7.94
C PHE A 83 4.10 -16.33 7.26
N SER A 84 4.29 -17.50 6.62
CA SER A 84 5.48 -17.72 5.81
C SER A 84 5.45 -16.84 4.56
N PRO A 85 6.61 -16.40 4.04
CA PRO A 85 6.68 -15.60 2.81
C PRO A 85 5.93 -16.25 1.63
N ARG A 86 6.04 -17.57 1.48
CA ARG A 86 5.35 -18.33 0.44
C ARG A 86 3.83 -18.31 0.60
N SER A 87 3.32 -18.51 1.80
CA SER A 87 1.88 -18.45 2.07
C SER A 87 1.34 -17.04 1.89
N ALA A 88 2.04 -16.02 2.36
CA ALA A 88 1.68 -14.62 2.14
C ALA A 88 1.65 -14.27 0.64
N PHE A 89 2.64 -14.74 -0.13
CA PHE A 89 2.65 -14.58 -1.58
C PHE A 89 1.42 -15.23 -2.24
N ARG A 90 1.14 -16.49 -1.92
CA ARG A 90 -0.01 -17.24 -2.47
C ARG A 90 -1.37 -16.65 -2.07
N MET A 91 -1.44 -15.96 -0.95
CA MET A 91 -2.69 -15.36 -0.48
C MET A 91 -2.91 -13.93 -1.01
N LEU A 92 -1.85 -13.12 -1.07
CA LEU A 92 -1.97 -11.68 -1.33
C LEU A 92 -1.54 -11.27 -2.73
N VAL A 93 -0.63 -12.02 -3.38
CA VAL A 93 -0.04 -11.63 -4.67
C VAL A 93 -0.67 -12.38 -5.82
N VAL A 94 -1.04 -13.64 -5.63
CA VAL A 94 -1.70 -14.45 -6.65
C VAL A 94 -3.06 -14.96 -6.15
N LYS A 95 -4.01 -15.14 -7.08
CA LYS A 95 -5.32 -15.69 -6.71
C LYS A 95 -5.23 -17.22 -6.54
N PRO A 96 -5.54 -17.79 -5.36
CA PRO A 96 -5.63 -19.23 -5.18
C PRO A 96 -6.68 -19.86 -6.14
N PRO A 97 -6.46 -21.09 -6.60
CA PRO A 97 -5.35 -22.02 -6.31
C PRO A 97 -4.14 -21.88 -7.25
N PHE A 98 -3.99 -20.79 -7.98
CA PHE A 98 -2.91 -20.62 -8.95
C PHE A 98 -1.53 -20.59 -8.25
N ILE A 99 -0.59 -21.39 -8.77
CA ILE A 99 0.82 -21.39 -8.37
C ILE A 99 1.65 -21.06 -9.60
N PRO A 100 2.41 -19.96 -9.59
CA PRO A 100 3.27 -19.60 -10.72
C PRO A 100 4.36 -20.64 -10.96
N ALA A 101 4.66 -20.94 -12.22
CA ALA A 101 5.74 -21.88 -12.59
C ALA A 101 7.13 -21.44 -12.05
N ARG A 102 7.32 -20.15 -11.79
CA ARG A 102 8.56 -19.57 -11.23
C ARG A 102 8.41 -19.15 -9.77
N GLU A 103 7.53 -19.80 -9.00
CA GLU A 103 7.27 -19.43 -7.62
C GLU A 103 8.54 -19.33 -6.77
N ASP A 104 9.43 -20.32 -6.87
CA ASP A 104 10.67 -20.32 -6.06
C ASP A 104 11.55 -19.10 -6.35
N ALA A 105 11.69 -18.70 -7.60
CA ALA A 105 12.44 -17.49 -7.95
C ALA A 105 11.76 -16.20 -7.43
N LEU A 106 10.44 -16.18 -7.36
CA LEU A 106 9.69 -15.06 -6.78
C LEU A 106 9.85 -15.01 -5.25
N ILE A 107 9.85 -16.17 -4.59
CA ILE A 107 10.13 -16.25 -3.14
C ILE A 107 11.58 -15.83 -2.87
N ASP A 108 12.55 -16.23 -3.70
CA ASP A 108 13.94 -15.77 -3.57
C ASP A 108 14.05 -14.25 -3.66
N ALA A 109 13.32 -13.64 -4.58
CA ALA A 109 13.26 -12.17 -4.69
C ALA A 109 12.62 -11.51 -3.46
N MET A 110 11.59 -12.12 -2.86
CA MET A 110 11.01 -11.64 -1.60
C MET A 110 12.00 -11.74 -0.45
N LEU A 111 12.76 -12.84 -0.36
CA LEU A 111 13.74 -13.06 0.70
C LEU A 111 14.99 -12.18 0.56
N ALA A 112 15.21 -11.57 -0.60
CA ALA A 112 16.30 -10.62 -0.83
C ALA A 112 16.01 -9.20 -0.30
N ILE A 113 14.83 -8.97 0.30
CA ILE A 113 14.48 -7.66 0.87
C ILE A 113 15.43 -7.29 2.02
N HIS A 114 15.90 -6.06 2.04
CA HIS A 114 16.58 -5.50 3.21
C HIS A 114 15.55 -5.16 4.28
N LEU A 115 15.71 -5.79 5.46
CA LEU A 115 14.83 -5.56 6.61
C LEU A 115 15.49 -4.64 7.62
N GLY A 116 14.73 -3.68 8.14
CA GLY A 116 15.24 -2.78 9.17
C GLY A 116 14.41 -1.50 9.32
N ASN A 117 14.79 -0.72 10.33
CA ASN A 117 14.10 0.53 10.63
C ASN A 117 14.30 1.61 9.54
N GLN A 118 15.35 1.51 8.73
CA GLN A 118 15.62 2.44 7.63
C GLN A 118 15.26 1.88 6.25
N ASP A 119 14.94 0.58 6.19
CA ASP A 119 14.69 -0.18 4.97
C ASP A 119 13.21 -0.62 4.88
N GLY A 120 12.97 -1.90 4.83
CA GLY A 120 11.63 -2.50 4.85
C GLY A 120 11.36 -3.19 6.20
N PRO A 121 10.24 -2.96 6.83
CA PRO A 121 9.13 -2.04 6.51
C PRO A 121 9.41 -0.58 6.89
N GLY A 122 10.38 -0.30 7.74
CA GLY A 122 10.70 0.98 8.34
C GLY A 122 10.42 1.04 9.83
N ASP A 123 10.71 2.20 10.43
CA ASP A 123 10.47 2.48 11.84
C ASP A 123 8.99 2.86 12.10
N PHE A 124 8.63 2.91 13.38
CA PHE A 124 7.34 3.42 13.83
C PHE A 124 7.49 4.09 15.20
N VAL A 125 6.48 4.84 15.60
CA VAL A 125 6.39 5.43 16.94
C VAL A 125 5.14 4.90 17.65
N PRO A 126 5.19 4.74 18.99
CA PRO A 126 4.00 4.43 19.78
C PRO A 126 2.93 5.53 19.61
N SER A 127 1.66 5.14 19.64
CA SER A 127 0.52 6.04 19.57
C SER A 127 -0.46 5.72 20.71
N PRO A 128 -1.11 6.74 21.30
CA PRO A 128 -2.25 6.52 22.21
C PRO A 128 -3.51 6.07 21.47
N ASN A 129 -3.53 6.24 20.13
CA ASN A 129 -4.65 5.90 19.28
C ASN A 129 -4.51 4.49 18.72
N TRP A 130 -5.63 3.77 18.59
CA TRP A 130 -5.65 2.46 17.96
C TRP A 130 -5.13 2.53 16.52
N PRO A 131 -4.34 1.58 16.06
CA PRO A 131 -3.85 0.33 16.65
C PRO A 131 -2.53 0.48 17.45
N PHE A 132 -2.32 1.59 18.12
CA PHE A 132 -1.23 1.93 19.03
C PHE A 132 0.14 2.10 18.38
N VAL A 133 0.17 2.19 17.06
CA VAL A 133 1.36 2.49 16.25
C VAL A 133 1.04 3.58 15.24
N ALA A 134 1.96 4.52 15.10
CA ALA A 134 1.90 5.60 14.11
C ALA A 134 3.18 5.60 13.25
N PRO A 135 3.17 6.22 12.07
CA PRO A 135 4.30 6.17 11.16
C PRO A 135 5.53 6.85 11.75
N GLY A 136 6.66 6.15 11.64
CA GLY A 136 7.98 6.68 11.94
C GLY A 136 8.47 7.63 10.86
N ARG A 137 9.78 7.64 10.59
CA ARG A 137 10.40 8.55 9.63
C ARG A 137 10.95 7.83 8.40
N TRP A 138 11.40 6.60 8.54
CA TRP A 138 12.18 5.88 7.56
C TRP A 138 11.49 4.62 7.06
N GLY A 139 11.89 4.16 5.89
CA GLY A 139 11.50 2.89 5.31
C GLY A 139 10.30 2.95 4.38
N ALA A 140 10.15 1.88 3.61
CA ALA A 140 9.22 1.81 2.48
C ALA A 140 7.73 1.92 2.90
N ALA A 141 7.35 1.33 4.05
CA ALA A 141 5.97 1.42 4.50
C ALA A 141 5.59 2.82 4.99
N ASN A 142 6.55 3.58 5.56
CA ASN A 142 6.31 4.97 5.92
C ASN A 142 6.13 5.86 4.69
N ALA A 143 6.82 5.58 3.59
CA ALA A 143 6.61 6.30 2.33
C ALA A 143 5.18 6.13 1.77
N LEU A 144 4.48 5.07 2.17
CA LEU A 144 3.06 4.85 1.85
C LEU A 144 2.11 5.51 2.85
N SER A 145 2.58 5.97 4.00
CA SER A 145 1.70 6.60 4.99
C SER A 145 1.10 7.89 4.44
N PRO A 146 -0.20 8.14 4.65
CA PRO A 146 -0.85 9.41 4.30
C PRO A 146 -0.18 10.64 4.92
N LYS A 147 0.56 10.47 6.02
CA LYS A 147 1.37 11.52 6.65
C LYS A 147 2.42 12.12 5.70
N TYR A 148 2.95 11.32 4.79
CA TYR A 148 4.05 11.69 3.89
C TYR A 148 3.64 11.79 2.42
N VAL A 149 2.41 11.42 2.11
CA VAL A 149 1.87 11.57 0.76
C VAL A 149 1.54 13.04 0.50
N ASP A 150 1.94 13.52 -0.66
CA ASP A 150 1.70 14.89 -1.07
C ASP A 150 0.22 15.16 -1.39
N ASN A 151 -0.14 16.43 -1.46
CA ASN A 151 -1.50 16.85 -1.77
C ASN A 151 -1.93 16.38 -3.16
N VAL A 152 -2.90 15.49 -3.22
CA VAL A 152 -3.44 14.90 -4.46
C VAL A 152 -3.97 15.96 -5.46
N LYS A 153 -4.30 17.18 -5.00
CA LYS A 153 -4.70 18.29 -5.88
C LYS A 153 -3.59 18.68 -6.87
N ARG A 154 -2.32 18.40 -6.55
CA ARG A 154 -1.21 18.59 -7.49
C ARG A 154 -1.34 17.70 -8.72
N LEU A 155 -1.91 16.50 -8.57
CA LEU A 155 -2.19 15.60 -9.69
C LEU A 155 -3.20 16.23 -10.66
N TYR A 156 -4.24 16.89 -10.13
CA TYR A 156 -5.22 17.58 -10.98
C TYR A 156 -4.64 18.78 -11.73
N ALA A 157 -3.66 19.46 -11.13
CA ALA A 157 -2.97 20.59 -11.72
C ALA A 157 -1.78 20.20 -12.63
N ALA A 158 -1.45 18.90 -12.73
CA ALA A 158 -0.31 18.44 -13.53
C ALA A 158 -0.49 18.80 -15.02
N THR A 159 0.56 19.36 -15.60
CA THR A 159 0.60 19.74 -17.03
C THR A 159 1.95 19.35 -17.61
N PRO A 160 2.01 18.66 -18.77
CA PRO A 160 0.86 18.18 -19.56
C PRO A 160 0.07 17.08 -18.86
N LYS A 161 -1.19 16.91 -19.27
CA LYS A 161 -1.95 15.69 -18.89
C LYS A 161 -1.34 14.49 -19.59
N VAL A 162 -1.21 13.40 -18.83
CA VAL A 162 -0.63 12.14 -19.31
C VAL A 162 -1.71 11.06 -19.22
N ASP A 163 -1.85 10.26 -20.26
CA ASP A 163 -2.80 9.13 -20.24
C ASP A 163 -2.43 8.13 -19.16
N VAL A 164 -3.42 7.78 -18.34
CA VAL A 164 -3.26 6.82 -17.25
C VAL A 164 -4.13 5.60 -17.49
N LEU A 165 -3.51 4.43 -17.60
CA LEU A 165 -4.19 3.14 -17.60
C LEU A 165 -4.15 2.55 -16.19
N TRP A 166 -5.33 2.27 -15.61
CA TRP A 166 -5.45 1.61 -14.32
C TRP A 166 -5.90 0.15 -14.48
N ILE A 167 -5.06 -0.78 -14.05
CA ILE A 167 -5.31 -2.23 -14.08
C ILE A 167 -5.35 -2.76 -12.66
N ARG A 168 -6.33 -3.61 -12.34
CA ARG A 168 -6.42 -4.29 -11.06
C ARG A 168 -7.07 -5.67 -11.19
N GLY A 169 -6.74 -6.56 -10.27
CA GLY A 169 -7.42 -7.84 -10.12
C GLY A 169 -8.78 -7.68 -9.44
N SER A 170 -9.82 -8.35 -9.93
CA SER A 170 -11.15 -8.32 -9.29
C SER A 170 -11.18 -9.00 -7.91
N HIS A 171 -10.18 -9.81 -7.59
CA HIS A 171 -10.01 -10.54 -6.33
C HIS A 171 -8.76 -10.08 -5.56
N ASP A 172 -8.30 -8.88 -5.81
CA ASP A 172 -7.15 -8.31 -5.11
C ASP A 172 -7.49 -8.08 -3.63
N LEU A 173 -6.78 -8.78 -2.74
CA LEU A 173 -6.93 -8.66 -1.29
C LEU A 173 -5.94 -7.66 -0.68
N ALA A 174 -4.91 -7.26 -1.43
CA ALA A 174 -3.91 -6.32 -0.95
C ALA A 174 -4.34 -4.87 -1.19
N VAL A 175 -4.87 -4.56 -2.39
CA VAL A 175 -5.37 -3.23 -2.74
C VAL A 175 -6.86 -3.31 -3.02
N SER A 176 -7.67 -3.12 -2.01
CA SER A 176 -9.13 -3.20 -2.06
C SER A 176 -9.77 -2.24 -1.06
N ASP A 177 -11.09 -2.11 -1.09
CA ASP A 177 -11.84 -1.32 -0.10
C ASP A 177 -11.99 -2.05 1.24
N ASN A 178 -11.56 -3.32 1.31
CA ASN A 178 -11.44 -4.14 2.52
C ASN A 178 -10.12 -4.91 2.44
N ALA A 179 -9.00 -4.20 2.38
CA ALA A 179 -7.69 -4.83 2.24
C ALA A 179 -7.37 -5.73 3.43
N ALA A 180 -6.83 -6.93 3.17
CA ALA A 180 -6.50 -7.91 4.20
C ALA A 180 -5.42 -7.42 5.18
N SER A 181 -4.64 -6.42 4.79
CA SER A 181 -3.62 -5.76 5.62
C SER A 181 -4.10 -4.49 6.32
N ASP A 182 -5.35 -4.04 6.04
CA ASP A 182 -5.90 -2.86 6.70
C ASP A 182 -6.22 -3.19 8.17
N PRO A 183 -5.71 -2.41 9.15
CA PRO A 183 -6.01 -2.64 10.56
C PRO A 183 -7.50 -2.77 10.86
N ALA A 184 -8.36 -1.95 10.23
CA ALA A 184 -9.80 -2.03 10.42
C ALA A 184 -10.39 -3.36 9.94
N THR A 185 -9.94 -3.87 8.79
CA THR A 185 -10.37 -5.17 8.27
C THR A 185 -9.95 -6.30 9.24
N VAL A 186 -8.72 -6.25 9.73
CA VAL A 186 -8.17 -7.22 10.69
C VAL A 186 -8.87 -7.11 12.05
N GLY A 187 -9.16 -5.89 12.49
CA GLY A 187 -9.88 -5.62 13.73
C GLY A 187 -11.35 -6.09 13.69
N ALA A 188 -12.03 -5.87 12.57
CA ALA A 188 -13.43 -6.26 12.39
C ALA A 188 -13.66 -7.79 12.47
N VAL A 189 -12.64 -8.59 12.13
CA VAL A 189 -12.68 -10.05 12.28
C VAL A 189 -12.08 -10.53 13.60
N GLY A 190 -11.75 -9.61 14.53
CA GLY A 190 -11.25 -9.93 15.88
C GLY A 190 -9.78 -10.34 15.97
N LEU A 191 -9.01 -10.23 14.88
CA LEU A 191 -7.59 -10.60 14.86
C LEU A 191 -6.67 -9.48 15.36
N LEU A 192 -7.18 -8.25 15.45
CA LEU A 192 -6.48 -7.10 16.04
C LEU A 192 -7.34 -6.52 17.16
N PRO A 193 -7.00 -6.74 18.44
CA PRO A 193 -7.83 -6.34 19.58
C PRO A 193 -8.02 -4.83 19.70
N GLY A 194 -9.15 -4.43 20.34
CA GLY A 194 -9.42 -3.03 20.67
C GLY A 194 -9.87 -2.17 19.50
N TRP A 195 -10.29 -2.75 18.40
CA TRP A 195 -10.84 -1.98 17.27
C TRP A 195 -12.03 -1.12 17.72
N PRO A 196 -11.98 0.21 17.47
CA PRO A 196 -12.98 1.15 17.97
C PRO A 196 -14.29 1.17 17.16
N GLY A 197 -14.40 0.31 16.14
CA GLY A 197 -15.58 0.25 15.27
C GLY A 197 -15.49 1.12 14.02
N PRO A 198 -16.42 0.89 13.07
CA PRO A 198 -16.37 1.51 11.75
C PRO A 198 -16.65 3.01 11.73
N ASP A 199 -17.30 3.57 12.76
CA ASP A 199 -17.56 5.00 12.85
C ASP A 199 -16.26 5.79 13.11
N VAL A 200 -15.35 5.20 13.89
CA VAL A 200 -14.07 5.81 14.26
C VAL A 200 -12.99 5.45 13.26
N TYR A 201 -12.85 4.16 12.98
CA TYR A 201 -11.78 3.64 12.14
C TYR A 201 -12.34 2.58 11.16
N PRO A 202 -13.00 2.99 10.06
CA PRO A 202 -13.47 2.08 9.02
C PRO A 202 -12.31 1.59 8.15
N PRO A 203 -12.50 0.50 7.38
CA PRO A 203 -11.59 0.13 6.30
C PRO A 203 -11.42 1.28 5.30
N GLN A 204 -10.20 1.44 4.80
CA GLN A 204 -9.89 2.48 3.82
C GLN A 204 -10.44 2.09 2.44
N PRO A 205 -11.28 2.92 1.80
CA PRO A 205 -11.86 2.62 0.49
C PRO A 205 -10.87 2.96 -0.63
N MET A 206 -9.77 2.20 -0.73
CA MET A 206 -8.66 2.49 -1.64
C MET A 206 -9.08 2.52 -3.12
N LEU A 207 -9.99 1.65 -3.53
CA LEU A 207 -10.48 1.62 -4.91
C LEU A 207 -11.37 2.81 -5.20
N GLY A 208 -12.29 3.11 -4.28
CA GLY A 208 -13.14 4.30 -4.37
C GLY A 208 -12.30 5.57 -4.45
N GLN A 209 -11.27 5.69 -3.60
CA GLN A 209 -10.33 6.82 -3.62
C GLN A 209 -9.59 6.94 -4.95
N THR A 210 -9.03 5.84 -5.46
CA THR A 210 -8.31 5.83 -6.74
C THR A 210 -9.22 6.22 -7.90
N ARG A 211 -10.44 5.67 -7.95
CA ARG A 211 -11.43 6.01 -8.97
C ARG A 211 -11.78 7.48 -8.96
N ALA A 212 -12.16 8.02 -7.79
CA ALA A 212 -12.52 9.43 -7.64
C ALA A 212 -11.38 10.37 -8.03
N VAL A 213 -10.14 10.01 -7.73
CA VAL A 213 -8.96 10.79 -8.13
C VAL A 213 -8.75 10.77 -9.64
N LEU A 214 -8.86 9.59 -10.27
CA LEU A 214 -8.70 9.46 -11.73
C LEU A 214 -9.80 10.20 -12.50
N GLU A 215 -11.05 10.12 -12.03
CA GLU A 215 -12.16 10.89 -12.62
C GLU A 215 -11.92 12.40 -12.55
N LYS A 216 -11.46 12.91 -11.41
CA LYS A 216 -11.09 14.33 -11.28
C LYS A 216 -9.86 14.70 -12.11
N TYR A 217 -8.88 13.81 -12.22
CA TYR A 217 -7.70 14.02 -13.05
C TYR A 217 -8.06 14.12 -14.53
N ALA A 218 -8.98 13.28 -15.00
CA ALA A 218 -9.44 13.28 -16.39
C ALA A 218 -10.31 14.50 -16.73
N ALA A 219 -11.03 15.03 -15.73
CA ALA A 219 -11.92 16.19 -15.93
C ALA A 219 -11.20 17.55 -15.82
N ALA A 220 -9.98 17.58 -15.28
CA ALA A 220 -9.19 18.79 -15.08
C ALA A 220 -8.31 19.11 -16.30
#